data_c4d540ebd240d1a02b1a3e9cb85fbebc
#
_entry.id   c4d540ebd240d1a02b1a3e9cb85fbebc
#
_cell.length_a   1.000
_cell.length_b   1.000
_cell.length_c   1.000
_cell.angle_alpha   90.00
_cell.angle_beta   90.00
_cell.angle_gamma   90.00
#
_symmetry.space_group_name_H-M   'P 1'
#
loop_
_entity.id
_entity.type
_entity.pdbx_description
1 polymer ?
#
loop_
_entity_poly.entity_id
_entity_poly.type
_entity_poly.pdbx_seq_one_letter_code
_entity_poly.pdbx_strand_id
1 'polypeptide(L)'
;MRFPCLDEPMILTGDFNALADSGPMKILYERFEIGCLNGNYGLTTGTPVPVKAIDFVLYTPDEEMSPKAYDVYYDAYVESDHFPVVATFSIND
;
A
#
# COMPACT_ATOMS: atom_id res chain seq x y z
N MET A 1 -7.84 7.91 -15.54
CA MET A 1 -6.46 8.42 -15.71
C MET A 1 -5.60 7.40 -16.42
N ARG A 2 -4.76 7.84 -17.30
CA ARG A 2 -3.77 6.96 -17.92
C ARG A 2 -2.38 7.36 -17.47
N PHE A 3 -1.57 6.36 -17.24
CA PHE A 3 -0.18 6.56 -16.87
C PHE A 3 0.66 6.19 -18.10
N PRO A 4 1.41 7.12 -18.66
CA PRO A 4 2.27 6.81 -19.80
C PRO A 4 3.40 5.87 -19.38
N CYS A 5 3.90 5.08 -20.31
CA CYS A 5 5.04 4.20 -20.11
C CYS A 5 4.81 3.08 -19.09
N LEU A 6 3.58 2.55 -19.01
CA LEU A 6 3.24 1.58 -17.99
C LEU A 6 3.08 0.15 -18.49
N ASP A 7 4.01 -0.28 -19.33
CA ASP A 7 4.15 -1.70 -19.64
C ASP A 7 5.00 -2.43 -18.60
N GLU A 8 5.64 -1.67 -17.70
CA GLU A 8 6.56 -2.21 -16.72
C GLU A 8 5.89 -2.32 -15.35
N PRO A 9 6.28 -3.34 -14.54
CA PRO A 9 5.79 -3.43 -13.17
C PRO A 9 6.25 -2.24 -12.34
N MET A 10 5.37 -1.74 -11.48
CA MET A 10 5.65 -0.58 -10.65
C MET A 10 5.16 -0.81 -9.22
N ILE A 11 5.88 -0.22 -8.29
CA ILE A 11 5.47 -0.15 -6.88
C ILE A 11 5.39 1.33 -6.50
N LEU A 12 4.28 1.72 -5.90
CA LEU A 12 4.04 3.09 -5.47
C LEU A 12 3.77 3.06 -3.96
N THR A 13 4.58 3.77 -3.20
CA THR A 13 4.48 3.76 -1.74
C THR A 13 4.34 5.17 -1.19
N GLY A 14 3.76 5.28 0.00
CA GLY A 14 3.77 6.52 0.74
C GLY A 14 2.53 6.74 1.58
N ASP A 15 2.48 7.95 2.16
CA ASP A 15 1.33 8.47 2.84
C ASP A 15 0.44 9.14 1.80
N PHE A 16 -0.69 8.54 1.51
CA PHE A 16 -1.62 9.07 0.51
C PHE A 16 -2.60 10.08 1.11
N ASN A 17 -2.57 10.20 2.44
CA ASN A 17 -3.45 11.10 3.18
C ASN A 17 -4.91 10.91 2.80
N ALA A 18 -5.29 9.67 2.51
CA ALA A 18 -6.61 9.30 2.02
C ALA A 18 -6.92 7.87 2.44
N LEU A 19 -8.17 7.62 2.82
CA LEU A 19 -8.61 6.27 3.20
C LEU A 19 -8.72 5.37 1.98
N ALA A 20 -8.62 4.05 2.21
CA ALA A 20 -8.58 3.07 1.13
C ALA A 20 -9.80 3.12 0.21
N ASP A 21 -10.96 3.52 0.71
CA ASP A 21 -12.21 3.59 -0.07
C ASP A 21 -12.53 4.99 -0.55
N SER A 22 -11.59 5.94 -0.42
CA SER A 22 -11.80 7.33 -0.81
C SER A 22 -11.75 7.52 -2.33
N GLY A 23 -12.28 8.67 -2.80
CA GLY A 23 -12.24 9.03 -4.22
C GLY A 23 -10.83 9.05 -4.80
N PRO A 24 -9.85 9.73 -4.14
CA PRO A 24 -8.48 9.75 -4.64
C PRO A 24 -7.87 8.36 -4.80
N MET A 25 -8.11 7.45 -3.85
CA MET A 25 -7.59 6.09 -3.95
C MET A 25 -8.26 5.30 -5.07
N LYS A 26 -9.55 5.53 -5.32
CA LYS A 26 -10.25 4.85 -6.42
C LYS A 26 -9.67 5.19 -7.78
N ILE A 27 -9.15 6.40 -7.95
CA ILE A 27 -8.48 6.78 -9.18
C ILE A 27 -7.21 5.95 -9.37
N LEU A 28 -6.43 5.75 -8.30
CA LEU A 28 -5.22 4.94 -8.36
C LEU A 28 -5.54 3.47 -8.65
N TYR A 29 -6.68 2.98 -8.18
CA TYR A 29 -7.07 1.58 -8.41
C TYR A 29 -7.39 1.26 -9.87
N GLU A 30 -7.45 2.25 -10.74
CA GLU A 30 -7.55 1.98 -12.17
C GLU A 30 -6.30 1.28 -12.70
N ARG A 31 -5.17 1.42 -12.03
CA ARG A 31 -3.90 0.82 -12.46
C ARG A 31 -3.19 0.02 -11.36
N PHE A 32 -3.44 0.33 -10.10
CA PHE A 32 -2.73 -0.24 -8.96
C PHE A 32 -3.67 -1.01 -8.04
N GLU A 33 -3.09 -1.90 -7.23
CA GLU A 33 -3.78 -2.53 -6.11
C GLU A 33 -2.92 -2.38 -4.86
N ILE A 34 -3.55 -2.41 -3.70
CA ILE A 34 -2.80 -2.47 -2.44
C ILE A 34 -2.15 -3.85 -2.36
N GLY A 35 -0.88 -3.88 -1.96
CA GLY A 35 -0.08 -5.11 -1.93
C GLY A 35 -0.42 -6.07 -0.79
N CYS A 36 -1.56 -5.90 -0.16
CA CYS A 36 -1.98 -6.74 0.95
C CYS A 36 -2.64 -8.04 0.45
N LEU A 37 -2.74 -8.99 1.38
CA LEU A 37 -3.39 -10.28 1.11
C LEU A 37 -4.78 -10.26 1.73
N ASN A 38 -5.79 -10.64 0.94
CA ASN A 38 -7.18 -10.76 1.40
C ASN A 38 -7.73 -9.47 2.04
N GLY A 39 -7.30 -8.31 1.54
CA GLY A 39 -7.77 -7.03 2.04
C GLY A 39 -7.21 -6.60 3.39
N ASN A 40 -6.17 -7.26 3.88
CA ASN A 40 -5.60 -7.00 5.21
C ASN A 40 -4.47 -5.96 5.15
N TYR A 41 -4.80 -4.70 4.90
CA TYR A 41 -3.77 -3.66 4.80
C TYR A 41 -3.38 -3.02 6.13
N GLY A 42 -4.17 -3.20 7.19
CA GLY A 42 -3.82 -2.69 8.52
C GLY A 42 -3.94 -1.18 8.67
N LEU A 43 -4.10 -0.74 9.91
CA LEU A 43 -4.17 0.68 10.25
C LEU A 43 -2.75 1.23 10.40
N THR A 44 -2.50 2.44 9.96
CA THR A 44 -1.14 2.97 9.84
C THR A 44 -0.88 4.27 10.59
N THR A 45 -1.89 4.92 11.12
CA THR A 45 -1.69 6.17 11.84
C THR A 45 -2.61 6.28 13.04
N GLY A 46 -2.18 7.07 14.01
CA GLY A 46 -2.87 7.25 15.30
C GLY A 46 -2.11 6.52 16.39
N THR A 47 -1.15 7.19 17.03
CA THR A 47 -0.34 6.58 18.08
C THR A 47 -0.82 7.02 19.45
N PRO A 48 -0.72 6.15 20.47
CA PRO A 48 -0.21 4.77 20.42
C PRO A 48 -1.21 3.76 19.85
N VAL A 49 -2.46 4.16 19.64
CA VAL A 49 -3.50 3.25 19.14
C VAL A 49 -3.84 3.66 17.70
N PRO A 50 -3.60 2.78 16.72
CA PRO A 50 -3.90 3.11 15.34
C PRO A 50 -5.41 3.21 15.10
N VAL A 51 -5.83 4.20 14.29
CA VAL A 51 -7.24 4.48 14.07
C VAL A 51 -7.64 4.50 12.60
N LYS A 52 -6.70 4.66 11.66
CA LYS A 52 -7.02 4.67 10.23
C LYS A 52 -5.82 4.23 9.40
N ALA A 53 -6.09 3.84 8.16
CA ALA A 53 -5.07 3.44 7.19
C ALA A 53 -5.01 4.50 6.09
N ILE A 54 -3.87 5.18 5.98
CA ILE A 54 -3.61 6.17 4.94
C ILE A 54 -2.24 5.99 4.30
N ASP A 55 -1.45 5.04 4.78
CA ASP A 55 -0.14 4.70 4.22
C ASP A 55 -0.25 3.34 3.55
N PHE A 56 0.16 3.26 2.30
CA PHE A 56 -0.03 2.05 1.51
C PHE A 56 1.19 1.75 0.65
N VAL A 57 1.35 0.47 0.34
CA VAL A 57 2.22 0.01 -0.73
C VAL A 57 1.31 -0.52 -1.83
N LEU A 58 1.32 0.14 -2.96
CA LEU A 58 0.52 -0.23 -4.13
C LEU A 58 1.43 -0.86 -5.18
N TYR A 59 0.87 -1.73 -6.00
CA TYR A 59 1.63 -2.36 -7.07
C TYR A 59 0.74 -2.52 -8.31
N THR A 60 1.39 -2.72 -9.45
CA THR A 60 0.67 -3.01 -10.69
C THR A 60 0.35 -4.51 -10.74
N PRO A 61 -0.95 -4.88 -10.79
CA PRO A 61 -1.32 -6.30 -10.76
C PRO A 61 -1.13 -6.93 -12.13
N ASP A 62 0.03 -7.53 -12.35
CA ASP A 62 0.33 -8.22 -13.59
C ASP A 62 1.00 -9.56 -13.30
N GLU A 63 1.39 -10.29 -14.35
CA GLU A 63 1.94 -11.63 -14.21
C GLU A 63 3.35 -11.66 -13.67
N GLU A 64 4.04 -10.51 -13.66
CA GLU A 64 5.46 -10.44 -13.28
C GLU A 64 5.67 -10.27 -11.78
N MET A 65 4.62 -9.89 -11.05
CA MET A 65 4.76 -9.55 -9.65
C MET A 65 3.52 -9.99 -8.88
N SER A 66 3.73 -10.65 -7.74
CA SER A 66 2.63 -11.04 -6.88
C SER A 66 2.94 -10.76 -5.42
N PRO A 67 1.94 -10.29 -4.64
CA PRO A 67 2.15 -10.00 -3.22
C PRO A 67 2.35 -11.28 -2.42
N LYS A 68 3.27 -11.22 -1.45
CA LYS A 68 3.58 -12.34 -0.56
C LYS A 68 3.30 -12.02 0.90
N ALA A 69 3.55 -10.79 1.32
CA ALA A 69 3.34 -10.36 2.70
C ALA A 69 3.11 -8.85 2.74
N TYR A 70 2.34 -8.42 3.73
CA TYR A 70 2.05 -7.02 3.93
C TYR A 70 1.85 -6.80 5.42
N ASP A 71 2.78 -6.09 6.04
CA ASP A 71 2.81 -5.95 7.49
C ASP A 71 2.95 -4.50 7.90
N VAL A 72 2.28 -4.13 8.99
CA VAL A 72 2.43 -2.83 9.62
C VAL A 72 3.14 -3.07 10.95
N TYR A 73 4.23 -2.35 11.20
CA TYR A 73 5.05 -2.54 12.39
C TYR A 73 4.64 -1.55 13.48
N TYR A 74 3.91 -2.04 14.46
CA TYR A 74 3.36 -1.20 15.53
C TYR A 74 4.37 -0.90 16.65
N ASP A 75 5.52 -1.53 16.63
CA ASP A 75 6.59 -1.27 17.62
C ASP A 75 7.23 0.11 17.44
N ALA A 76 7.03 0.74 16.30
CA ALA A 76 7.69 2.01 15.96
C ALA A 76 6.90 3.24 16.39
N TYR A 77 5.92 3.10 17.27
CA TYR A 77 5.02 4.21 17.61
C TYR A 77 5.73 5.38 18.31
N VAL A 78 6.91 5.15 18.86
CA VAL A 78 7.65 6.21 19.56
C VAL A 78 8.41 7.12 18.59
N GLU A 79 8.62 6.71 17.35
CA GLU A 79 9.37 7.46 16.35
C GLU A 79 8.47 8.34 15.47
N SER A 80 7.20 8.01 15.37
CA SER A 80 6.29 8.70 14.47
C SER A 80 4.84 8.43 14.86
N ASP A 81 3.92 9.27 14.40
CA ASP A 81 2.49 9.00 14.50
C ASP A 81 1.99 8.11 13.35
N HIS A 82 2.88 7.72 12.45
CA HIS A 82 2.63 6.72 11.41
C HIS A 82 3.43 5.47 11.72
N PHE A 83 2.86 4.32 11.37
CA PHE A 83 3.54 3.04 11.55
C PHE A 83 4.12 2.58 10.20
N PRO A 84 5.34 2.05 10.18
CA PRO A 84 5.94 1.56 8.94
C PRO A 84 5.11 0.43 8.31
N VAL A 85 4.98 0.48 7.00
CA VAL A 85 4.32 -0.56 6.21
C VAL A 85 5.38 -1.24 5.35
N VAL A 86 5.44 -2.57 5.44
CA VAL A 86 6.40 -3.35 4.65
C VAL A 86 5.63 -4.38 3.84
N ALA A 87 5.85 -4.38 2.54
CA ALA A 87 5.25 -5.34 1.62
C ALA A 87 6.35 -6.14 0.95
N THR A 88 6.10 -7.42 0.77
CA THR A 88 7.01 -8.33 0.08
C THR A 88 6.33 -8.87 -1.15
N PHE A 89 7.04 -8.85 -2.27
CA PHE A 89 6.52 -9.33 -3.54
C PHE A 89 7.41 -10.41 -4.11
N SER A 90 6.81 -11.34 -4.82
CA SER A 90 7.53 -12.30 -5.65
C SER A 90 7.60 -11.74 -7.06
N ILE A 91 8.79 -11.76 -7.65
CA ILE A 91 8.99 -11.30 -9.02
C ILE A 91 9.16 -12.56 -9.90
N ASN A 92 8.33 -12.64 -10.90
CA ASN A 92 8.36 -13.77 -11.84
C ASN A 92 9.17 -13.37 -13.08
N ASP A 93 10.13 -14.20 -13.43
CA ASP A 93 10.95 -13.96 -14.62
C ASP A 93 10.40 -14.68 -15.85
#